data_36ba6b86c880344b1ab1396033aaac38
#
_entry.id   36ba6b86c880344b1ab1396033aaac38
#
_cell.length_a   1.000
_cell.length_b   1.000
_cell.length_c   1.000
_cell.angle_alpha   90.00
_cell.angle_beta   90.00
_cell.angle_gamma   90.00
#
_symmetry.space_group_name_H-M   'P 1'
#
loop_
_entity.id
_entity.type
_entity.pdbx_description
1 polymer ?
#
loop_
_entity_poly.entity_id
_entity_poly.type
_entity_poly.pdbx_seq_one_letter_code
_entity_poly.pdbx_strand_id
1 'polypeptide(L)'
;MQISGRFAVAVHILTCIDYFQDSQNVTSEFVASSVNTNPVIIRQIISRLKAAGLVDVSRGVSGMRLSRPTESITLYDVYAAVESVKGKLFRLNPNPNPKCPVGKNIHHALGLYLDVIQESFEENLKRVKLSDIISRI
;
A
#
# COMPACT_ATOMS: atom_id res chain seq x y z
N MET A 1 16.02 -4.57 2.11
CA MET A 1 14.62 -4.96 2.14
C MET A 1 13.80 -3.93 1.37
N GLN A 2 12.95 -4.38 0.48
CA GLN A 2 12.18 -3.46 -0.36
C GLN A 2 10.69 -3.59 -0.03
N ILE A 3 10.01 -2.46 -0.01
CA ILE A 3 8.55 -2.45 -0.09
C ILE A 3 8.21 -2.97 -1.49
N SER A 4 7.24 -3.89 -1.58
CA SER A 4 6.90 -4.52 -2.86
C SER A 4 6.36 -3.50 -3.86
N GLY A 5 6.54 -3.79 -5.15
CA GLY A 5 5.97 -2.96 -6.22
C GLY A 5 4.45 -2.83 -6.15
N ARG A 6 3.79 -3.69 -5.39
CA ARG A 6 2.33 -3.63 -5.16
C ARG A 6 1.88 -2.30 -4.57
N PHE A 7 2.68 -1.69 -3.70
CA PHE A 7 2.34 -0.39 -3.14
C PHE A 7 2.22 0.68 -4.24
N ALA A 8 3.24 0.80 -5.08
CA ALA A 8 3.21 1.78 -6.18
C ALA A 8 2.09 1.48 -7.18
N VAL A 9 1.87 0.21 -7.50
CA VAL A 9 0.76 -0.21 -8.37
C VAL A 9 -0.59 0.13 -7.74
N ALA A 10 -0.75 -0.07 -6.44
CA ALA A 10 -1.99 0.27 -5.73
C ALA A 10 -2.30 1.78 -5.82
N VAL A 11 -1.29 2.64 -5.62
CA VAL A 11 -1.45 4.09 -5.80
C VAL A 11 -1.83 4.42 -7.24
N HIS A 12 -1.21 3.77 -8.22
CA HIS A 12 -1.54 3.93 -9.64
C HIS A 12 -2.99 3.55 -9.93
N ILE A 13 -3.45 2.41 -9.38
CA ILE A 13 -4.85 1.95 -9.53
C ILE A 13 -5.82 3.01 -9.01
N LEU A 14 -5.60 3.50 -7.79
CA LEU A 14 -6.48 4.49 -7.17
C LEU A 14 -6.51 5.81 -7.97
N THR A 15 -5.36 6.22 -8.49
CA THR A 15 -5.25 7.42 -9.34
C THR A 15 -6.00 7.23 -10.66
N CYS A 16 -5.89 6.07 -11.30
CA CYS A 16 -6.68 5.75 -12.50
C CYS A 16 -8.17 5.81 -12.23
N ILE A 17 -8.62 5.23 -11.12
CA ILE A 17 -10.04 5.23 -10.76
C ILE A 17 -10.52 6.66 -10.59
N ASP A 18 -9.82 7.47 -9.83
CA ASP A 18 -10.20 8.87 -9.62
C ASP A 18 -10.28 9.65 -10.93
N TYR A 19 -9.27 9.49 -11.78
CA TYR A 19 -9.18 10.25 -13.02
C TYR A 19 -10.29 9.88 -14.01
N PHE A 20 -10.65 8.61 -14.10
CA PHE A 20 -11.53 8.11 -15.16
C PHE A 20 -12.95 7.70 -14.72
N GLN A 21 -13.23 7.61 -13.41
CA GLN A 21 -14.49 7.04 -12.91
C GLN A 21 -15.75 7.76 -13.39
N ASP A 22 -15.67 9.04 -13.69
CA ASP A 22 -16.81 9.83 -14.14
C ASP A 22 -16.94 9.91 -15.67
N SER A 23 -15.93 9.47 -16.42
CA SER A 23 -15.90 9.56 -17.88
C SER A 23 -16.02 8.22 -18.58
N GLN A 24 -15.67 7.12 -17.92
CA GLN A 24 -15.74 5.78 -18.50
C GLN A 24 -15.72 4.71 -17.42
N ASN A 25 -16.01 3.47 -17.85
CA ASN A 25 -15.94 2.32 -16.97
C ASN A 25 -14.49 1.93 -16.68
N VAL A 26 -14.08 2.01 -15.42
CA VAL A 26 -12.74 1.60 -15.01
C VAL A 26 -12.76 0.12 -14.67
N THR A 27 -12.19 -0.68 -15.56
CA THR A 27 -12.07 -2.13 -15.42
C THR A 27 -10.66 -2.54 -15.05
N SER A 28 -10.49 -3.79 -14.59
CA SER A 28 -9.16 -4.34 -14.32
C SER A 28 -8.28 -4.34 -15.57
N GLU A 29 -8.84 -4.63 -16.72
CA GLU A 29 -8.15 -4.63 -18.01
C GLU A 29 -7.70 -3.22 -18.39
N PHE A 30 -8.57 -2.24 -18.19
CA PHE A 30 -8.23 -0.84 -18.45
C PHE A 30 -7.06 -0.38 -17.55
N VAL A 31 -7.14 -0.66 -16.26
CA VAL A 31 -6.07 -0.30 -15.31
C VAL A 31 -4.78 -1.04 -15.64
N ALA A 32 -4.88 -2.33 -15.96
CA ALA A 32 -3.72 -3.13 -16.34
C ALA A 32 -2.98 -2.55 -17.56
N SER A 33 -3.71 -1.99 -18.51
CA SER A 33 -3.11 -1.32 -19.68
C SER A 33 -2.39 -0.02 -19.27
N SER A 34 -2.94 0.73 -18.33
CA SER A 34 -2.29 1.93 -17.79
C SER A 34 -1.03 1.62 -17.00
N VAL A 35 -1.09 0.60 -16.15
CA VAL A 35 0.06 0.16 -15.34
C VAL A 35 1.09 -0.59 -16.20
N ASN A 36 0.64 -1.13 -17.31
CA ASN A 36 1.43 -2.00 -18.20
C ASN A 36 1.82 -3.31 -17.50
N THR A 37 0.82 -3.99 -16.94
CA THR A 37 1.00 -5.26 -16.23
C THR A 37 -0.16 -6.21 -16.49
N ASN A 38 -0.08 -7.41 -15.92
CA ASN A 38 -1.09 -8.45 -16.06
C ASN A 38 -2.36 -8.10 -15.27
N PRO A 39 -3.57 -8.22 -15.88
CA PRO A 39 -4.84 -7.98 -15.18
C PRO A 39 -5.05 -8.84 -13.93
N VAL A 40 -4.47 -10.02 -13.85
CA VAL A 40 -4.58 -10.89 -12.66
C VAL A 40 -3.94 -10.23 -11.44
N ILE A 41 -2.77 -9.62 -11.62
CA ILE A 41 -2.08 -8.88 -10.55
C ILE A 41 -2.93 -7.69 -10.12
N ILE A 42 -3.50 -6.97 -11.06
CA ILE A 42 -4.38 -5.82 -10.78
C ILE A 42 -5.60 -6.27 -9.97
N ARG A 43 -6.26 -7.35 -10.35
CA ARG A 43 -7.42 -7.88 -9.60
C ARG A 43 -7.07 -8.27 -8.17
N GLN A 44 -5.89 -8.86 -7.95
CA GLN A 44 -5.41 -9.21 -6.61
C GLN A 44 -5.24 -7.97 -5.73
N ILE A 45 -4.65 -6.92 -6.28
CA ILE A 45 -4.46 -5.65 -5.55
C ILE A 45 -5.79 -4.96 -5.30
N ILE A 46 -6.66 -4.91 -6.30
CA ILE A 46 -8.02 -4.35 -6.16
C ILE A 46 -8.79 -5.05 -5.05
N SER A 47 -8.70 -6.37 -4.96
CA SER A 47 -9.35 -7.14 -3.90
C SER A 47 -8.90 -6.67 -2.51
N ARG A 48 -7.63 -6.37 -2.32
CA ARG A 48 -7.09 -5.84 -1.07
C ARG A 48 -7.55 -4.41 -0.80
N LEU A 49 -7.58 -3.58 -1.82
CA LEU A 49 -8.08 -2.21 -1.72
C LEU A 49 -9.56 -2.17 -1.38
N LYS A 50 -10.34 -3.07 -1.98
CA LYS A 50 -11.77 -3.23 -1.66
C LYS A 50 -11.97 -3.67 -0.21
N ALA A 51 -11.22 -4.66 0.25
CA ALA A 51 -11.30 -5.14 1.63
C ALA A 51 -10.94 -4.04 2.65
N ALA A 52 -10.07 -3.12 2.27
CA ALA A 52 -9.68 -1.96 3.09
C ALA A 52 -10.66 -0.79 3.01
N GLY A 53 -11.73 -0.89 2.21
CA GLY A 53 -12.72 0.17 2.06
C GLY A 53 -12.27 1.36 1.20
N LEU A 54 -11.31 1.16 0.31
CA LEU A 54 -10.79 2.22 -0.56
C LEU A 54 -11.41 2.22 -1.95
N VAL A 55 -11.88 1.06 -2.40
CA VAL A 55 -12.47 0.87 -3.73
C VAL A 55 -13.81 0.18 -3.60
N ASP A 56 -14.78 0.64 -4.36
CA ASP A 56 -16.08 0.01 -4.52
C ASP A 56 -16.17 -0.60 -5.92
N VAL A 57 -16.59 -1.87 -5.97
CA VAL A 57 -16.78 -2.61 -7.22
C VAL A 57 -18.25 -2.99 -7.30
N SER A 58 -19.04 -2.18 -7.99
CA SER A 58 -20.46 -2.45 -8.20
C SER A 58 -20.69 -3.59 -9.19
N ARG A 59 -21.53 -4.56 -8.82
CA ARG A 59 -21.93 -5.63 -9.73
C ARG A 59 -22.79 -5.06 -10.86
N GLY A 60 -22.39 -5.32 -12.11
CA GLY A 60 -23.21 -5.11 -13.29
C GLY A 60 -23.29 -3.67 -13.79
N VAL A 61 -22.58 -2.73 -13.19
CA VAL A 61 -22.57 -1.33 -13.64
C VAL A 61 -21.14 -0.81 -13.71
N SER A 62 -20.83 -0.17 -14.77
CA SER A 62 -19.88 0.91 -15.00
C SER A 62 -18.55 0.94 -14.21
N GLY A 63 -17.96 -0.20 -13.81
CA GLY A 63 -16.58 -0.22 -13.34
C GLY A 63 -16.41 0.16 -11.88
N MET A 64 -15.15 0.36 -11.51
CA MET A 64 -14.76 0.65 -10.14
C MET A 64 -14.85 2.15 -9.83
N ARG A 65 -15.12 2.46 -8.56
CA ARG A 65 -15.13 3.82 -8.04
C ARG A 65 -14.39 3.86 -6.72
N LEU A 66 -13.88 5.04 -6.35
CA LEU A 66 -13.32 5.26 -5.02
C LEU A 66 -14.46 5.26 -3.98
N SER A 67 -14.22 4.63 -2.85
CA SER A 67 -15.17 4.57 -1.73
C SER A 67 -15.10 5.79 -0.83
N ARG A 68 -14.02 6.57 -0.92
CA ARG A 68 -13.76 7.76 -0.10
C ARG A 68 -13.18 8.88 -0.95
N PRO A 69 -13.33 10.16 -0.52
CA PRO A 69 -12.66 11.27 -1.18
C PRO A 69 -11.13 11.12 -1.15
N THR A 70 -10.46 11.58 -2.20
CA THR A 70 -9.01 11.47 -2.32
C THR A 70 -8.26 12.20 -1.20
N GLU A 71 -8.85 13.25 -0.64
CA GLU A 71 -8.31 13.99 0.51
C GLU A 71 -8.33 13.18 1.81
N SER A 72 -9.15 12.14 1.89
CA SER A 72 -9.27 11.27 3.07
C SER A 72 -8.46 9.98 2.95
N ILE A 73 -7.85 9.72 1.79
CA ILE A 73 -7.02 8.53 1.55
C ILE A 73 -5.56 8.95 1.69
N THR A 74 -4.84 8.37 2.64
CA THR A 74 -3.41 8.61 2.82
C THR A 74 -2.59 7.50 2.19
N LEU A 75 -1.31 7.75 1.95
CA LEU A 75 -0.39 6.69 1.52
C LEU A 75 -0.27 5.59 2.56
N TYR A 76 -0.47 5.91 3.84
CA TYR A 76 -0.52 4.89 4.89
C TYR A 76 -1.71 3.96 4.72
N ASP A 77 -2.89 4.48 4.38
CA ASP A 77 -4.08 3.64 4.10
C ASP A 77 -3.80 2.65 2.97
N VAL A 78 -3.15 3.10 1.92
CA VAL A 78 -2.79 2.26 0.78
C VAL A 78 -1.73 1.21 1.18
N TYR A 79 -0.72 1.64 1.92
CA TYR A 79 0.33 0.75 2.42
C TYR A 79 -0.27 -0.36 3.30
N ALA A 80 -1.13 0.01 4.26
CA ALA A 80 -1.78 -0.94 5.15
C ALA A 80 -2.70 -1.92 4.40
N ALA A 81 -3.29 -1.48 3.29
CA ALA A 81 -4.19 -2.32 2.49
C ALA A 81 -3.43 -3.42 1.73
N VAL A 82 -2.25 -3.11 1.19
CA VAL A 82 -1.57 -3.99 0.23
C VAL A 82 -0.32 -4.67 0.77
N GLU A 83 0.32 -4.09 1.77
CA GLU A 83 1.45 -4.72 2.43
C GLU A 83 0.98 -5.52 3.64
N SER A 84 1.69 -6.59 3.96
CA SER A 84 1.36 -7.38 5.15
C SER A 84 1.62 -6.54 6.39
N VAL A 85 0.56 -6.14 7.07
CA VAL A 85 0.61 -5.28 8.28
C VAL A 85 1.37 -5.93 9.43
N LYS A 86 1.56 -7.24 9.39
CA LYS A 86 2.41 -7.96 10.35
C LYS A 86 3.90 -7.78 10.04
N GLY A 87 4.22 -7.19 8.91
CA GLY A 87 5.59 -6.96 8.46
C GLY A 87 6.16 -5.69 9.04
N LYS A 88 7.04 -5.81 10.00
CA LYS A 88 8.00 -4.75 10.28
C LYS A 88 8.87 -4.55 9.04
N LEU A 89 9.23 -3.31 8.72
CA LEU A 89 10.15 -2.99 7.63
C LEU A 89 11.46 -3.75 7.73
N PHE A 90 11.91 -3.94 8.96
CA PHE A 90 13.16 -4.60 9.27
C PHE A 90 12.91 -5.93 9.95
N ARG A 91 13.45 -6.99 9.37
CA ARG A 91 13.46 -8.31 10.01
C ARG A 91 14.74 -8.47 10.81
N LEU A 92 14.60 -8.85 12.06
CA LEU A 92 15.74 -9.24 12.88
C LEU A 92 16.07 -10.70 12.60
N ASN A 93 17.37 -11.03 12.69
CA ASN A 93 17.82 -12.42 12.59
C ASN A 93 17.17 -13.23 13.72
N PRO A 94 16.43 -14.33 13.43
CA PRO A 94 15.56 -14.95 14.45
C PRO A 94 16.30 -15.61 15.62
N ASN A 95 17.52 -16.10 15.41
CA ASN A 95 18.19 -16.95 16.40
C ASN A 95 19.67 -16.58 16.58
N PRO A 96 19.98 -15.37 17.11
CA PRO A 96 21.36 -15.07 17.45
C PRO A 96 21.82 -15.93 18.62
N ASN A 97 23.15 -16.19 18.68
CA ASN A 97 23.72 -17.05 19.70
C ASN A 97 23.55 -16.47 21.11
N PRO A 98 22.76 -17.10 22.01
CA PRO A 98 22.50 -16.57 23.35
C PRO A 98 23.72 -16.67 24.27
N LYS A 99 24.74 -17.43 23.91
CA LYS A 99 25.99 -17.55 24.67
C LYS A 99 26.96 -16.40 24.39
N CYS A 100 26.75 -15.69 23.27
CA CYS A 100 27.53 -14.50 22.94
C CYS A 100 26.86 -13.27 23.57
N PRO A 101 27.57 -12.41 24.31
CA PRO A 101 26.97 -11.20 24.88
C PRO A 101 26.32 -10.28 23.85
N VAL A 102 26.88 -10.19 22.65
CA VAL A 102 26.31 -9.42 21.54
C VAL A 102 25.05 -10.12 21.01
N GLY A 103 25.15 -11.42 20.72
CA GLY A 103 24.01 -12.19 20.22
C GLY A 103 22.82 -12.19 21.19
N LYS A 104 23.10 -12.27 22.48
CA LYS A 104 22.08 -12.23 23.52
C LYS A 104 21.31 -10.90 23.55
N ASN A 105 21.97 -9.78 23.24
CA ASN A 105 21.44 -8.45 23.47
C ASN A 105 21.10 -7.67 22.19
N ILE A 106 21.50 -8.15 21.02
CA ILE A 106 21.37 -7.40 19.75
C ILE A 106 19.92 -7.05 19.41
N HIS A 107 18.99 -7.96 19.63
CA HIS A 107 17.57 -7.71 19.33
C HIS A 107 17.00 -6.58 20.18
N HIS A 108 17.34 -6.57 21.47
CA HIS A 108 16.89 -5.50 22.36
C HIS A 108 17.56 -4.17 22.02
N ALA A 109 18.85 -4.18 21.80
CA ALA A 109 19.62 -2.97 21.51
C ALA A 109 19.21 -2.32 20.18
N LEU A 110 19.02 -3.13 19.12
CA LEU A 110 18.66 -2.64 17.80
C LEU A 110 17.16 -2.38 17.67
N GLY A 111 16.34 -3.22 18.27
CA GLY A 111 14.88 -3.20 18.11
C GLY A 111 14.25 -1.87 18.49
N LEU A 112 14.72 -1.23 19.55
CA LEU A 112 14.21 0.08 19.99
C LEU A 112 14.37 1.15 18.91
N TYR A 113 15.53 1.17 18.25
CA TYR A 113 15.79 2.12 17.17
C TYR A 113 14.96 1.80 15.93
N LEU A 114 14.82 0.52 15.60
CA LEU A 114 14.01 0.09 14.43
C LEU A 114 12.54 0.42 14.64
N ASP A 115 12.03 0.30 15.84
CA ASP A 115 10.64 0.65 16.16
C ASP A 115 10.40 2.16 15.96
N VAL A 116 11.31 3.01 16.40
CA VAL A 116 11.24 4.46 16.18
C VAL A 116 11.29 4.80 14.69
N ILE A 117 12.16 4.14 13.93
CA ILE A 117 12.27 4.33 12.48
C ILE A 117 10.97 3.90 11.78
N GLN A 118 10.40 2.78 12.21
CA GLN A 118 9.12 2.28 11.69
C GLN A 118 8.00 3.30 11.92
N GLU A 119 7.87 3.82 13.13
CA GLU A 119 6.87 4.84 13.47
C GLU A 119 7.04 6.10 12.63
N SER A 120 8.27 6.57 12.46
CA SER A 120 8.58 7.74 11.63
C SER A 120 8.19 7.52 10.18
N PHE A 121 8.47 6.34 9.63
CA PHE A 121 8.07 5.96 8.27
C PHE A 121 6.54 6.00 8.12
N GLU A 122 5.82 5.39 9.05
CA GLU A 122 4.36 5.35 9.01
C GLU A 122 3.74 6.75 9.15
N GLU A 123 4.28 7.58 10.03
CA GLU A 123 3.83 8.98 10.18
C GLU A 123 4.04 9.79 8.90
N ASN A 124 5.14 9.58 8.20
CA ASN A 124 5.37 10.25 6.90
C ASN A 124 4.36 9.79 5.85
N LEU A 125 4.02 8.50 5.81
CA LEU A 125 2.98 8.00 4.90
C LEU A 125 1.61 8.61 5.21
N LYS A 126 1.28 8.85 6.48
CA LYS A 126 0.01 9.45 6.90
C LYS A 126 -0.12 10.91 6.48
N ARG A 127 0.99 11.59 6.23
CA ARG A 127 0.99 13.01 5.83
C ARG A 127 0.74 13.23 4.35
N VAL A 128 0.95 12.22 3.50
CA VAL A 128 0.73 12.34 2.06
C VAL A 128 -0.63 11.76 1.72
N LYS A 129 -1.46 12.57 1.08
CA LYS A 129 -2.81 12.20 0.66
C LYS A 129 -2.81 11.80 -0.81
N LEU A 130 -3.75 10.97 -1.21
CA LEU A 130 -3.93 10.60 -2.62
C LEU A 130 -4.16 11.86 -3.47
N SER A 131 -4.89 12.85 -2.96
CA SER A 131 -5.09 14.13 -3.63
C SER A 131 -3.78 14.86 -3.94
N ASP A 132 -2.76 14.73 -3.09
CA ASP A 132 -1.44 15.33 -3.34
C ASP A 132 -0.76 14.69 -4.56
N ILE A 133 -0.89 13.37 -4.71
CA ILE A 133 -0.34 12.65 -5.86
C ILE A 133 -1.09 13.05 -7.14
N ILE A 134 -2.42 13.06 -7.09
CA ILE A 134 -3.28 13.38 -8.24
C ILE A 134 -3.02 14.79 -8.73
N SER A 135 -2.76 15.74 -7.83
CA SER A 135 -2.48 17.12 -8.20
C SER A 135 -1.22 17.29 -9.07
N ARG A 136 -0.38 16.26 -9.15
CA ARG A 136 0.83 16.25 -9.97
C ARG A 136 0.66 15.52 -11.32
N ILE A 137 -0.50 14.94 -11.55
CA ILE A 137 -0.84 14.28 -12.82
C ILE A 137 -1.46 15.30 -13.79
#